data_8cdfbf6f8e3f2ee2ca86987d7a767ba9
#
_entry.id   8cdfbf6f8e3f2ee2ca86987d7a767ba9
#
_cell.length_a   1.000
_cell.length_b   1.000
_cell.length_c   1.000
_cell.angle_alpha   90.00
_cell.angle_beta   90.00
_cell.angle_gamma   90.00
#
_symmetry.space_group_name_H-M   'P 1'
#
loop_
_entity.id
_entity.type
_entity.pdbx_description
1 polymer ?
#
loop_
_entity_poly.entity_id
_entity_poly.type
_entity_poly.pdbx_seq_one_letter_code
_entity_poly.pdbx_strand_id
1 'polypeptide(L)'
;MIINKSGGTASSQGKTYRVTIPNSWIEQLGIDEENREVELCFDGANIIVRKKQTLQEYQNTHKQNKLLQLKFYHGDTLCTTILADETDKSVLIENHTDNPLYTAFGVQDDPDWQDYCDFLEERCIPKSRAGLHEYLTAIGVAEYSPIEIIRKTQGRMAEDQAWLEVTEL
;
A
#
# COMPACT_ATOMS: atom_id res chain seq x y z
N MET A 1 12.87 28.59 -9.60
CA MET A 1 11.63 27.93 -10.06
C MET A 1 11.28 28.46 -11.43
N ILE A 2 11.12 27.60 -12.42
CA ILE A 2 10.75 27.98 -13.80
C ILE A 2 9.27 27.66 -13.98
N ILE A 3 8.47 28.64 -14.43
CA ILE A 3 7.05 28.45 -14.71
C ILE A 3 6.89 28.33 -16.23
N ASN A 4 6.41 27.19 -16.69
CA ASN A 4 6.07 26.98 -18.11
C ASN A 4 4.55 26.95 -18.29
N LYS A 5 4.06 27.63 -19.34
CA LYS A 5 2.67 27.47 -19.78
C LYS A 5 2.61 26.23 -20.67
N SER A 6 1.87 25.21 -20.28
CA SER A 6 1.58 24.10 -21.17
C SER A 6 0.43 24.46 -22.11
N GLY A 7 0.69 24.43 -23.40
CA GLY A 7 -0.33 24.57 -24.42
C GLY A 7 -1.10 23.26 -24.57
N GLY A 8 -2.28 23.16 -23.96
CA GLY A 8 -3.26 22.06 -24.15
C GLY A 8 -4.56 22.62 -24.67
N THR A 9 -5.14 21.92 -25.63
CA THR A 9 -6.41 22.23 -26.29
C THR A 9 -7.62 21.95 -25.41
N ALA A 10 -7.73 22.56 -24.27
CA ALA A 10 -8.99 22.63 -23.52
C ALA A 10 -8.87 23.71 -22.46
N SER A 11 -9.75 24.64 -22.49
CA SER A 11 -10.21 25.69 -21.58
C SER A 11 -9.71 25.79 -20.12
N SER A 12 -8.61 25.19 -19.72
CA SER A 12 -7.93 25.38 -18.43
C SER A 12 -6.56 26.00 -18.67
N GLN A 13 -6.35 27.17 -18.10
CA GLN A 13 -5.02 27.82 -18.03
C GLN A 13 -4.12 27.02 -17.06
N GLY A 14 -3.84 25.75 -17.38
CA GLY A 14 -2.94 24.89 -16.59
C GLY A 14 -1.53 25.47 -16.60
N LYS A 15 -1.00 25.78 -15.43
CA LYS A 15 0.41 26.19 -15.24
C LYS A 15 1.19 24.97 -14.75
N THR A 16 2.26 24.65 -15.46
CA THR A 16 3.22 23.63 -14.98
C THR A 16 4.39 24.32 -14.32
N TYR A 17 4.75 23.85 -13.13
CA TYR A 17 5.90 24.34 -12.38
C TYR A 17 7.04 23.31 -12.47
N ARG A 18 8.27 23.77 -12.67
CA ARG A 18 9.45 22.92 -12.72
C ARG A 18 10.45 23.36 -11.67
N VAL A 19 11.04 22.39 -10.99
CA VAL A 19 12.14 22.58 -10.05
C VAL A 19 13.34 21.82 -10.58
N THR A 20 14.51 22.47 -10.60
CA THR A 20 15.79 21.81 -10.91
C THR A 20 16.42 21.35 -9.62
N ILE A 21 16.70 20.05 -9.53
CA ILE A 21 17.38 19.45 -8.39
C ILE A 21 18.86 19.29 -8.74
N PRO A 22 19.82 19.67 -7.85
CA PRO A 22 21.22 19.49 -8.08
C PRO A 22 21.59 18.00 -8.31
N ASN A 23 22.48 17.73 -9.27
CA ASN A 23 22.90 16.37 -9.61
C ASN A 23 23.45 15.60 -8.38
N SER A 24 24.21 16.27 -7.51
CA SER A 24 24.75 15.66 -6.30
C SER A 24 23.66 15.16 -5.33
N TRP A 25 22.49 15.76 -5.33
CA TRP A 25 21.37 15.30 -4.51
C TRP A 25 20.68 14.09 -5.16
N ILE A 26 20.55 14.10 -6.49
CA ILE A 26 20.03 12.97 -7.26
C ILE A 26 20.90 11.73 -7.07
N GLU A 27 22.24 11.90 -7.15
CA GLU A 27 23.20 10.84 -6.88
C GLU A 27 23.08 10.28 -5.45
N GLN A 28 22.93 11.15 -4.44
CA GLN A 28 22.73 10.75 -3.04
C GLN A 28 21.42 10.00 -2.81
N LEU A 29 20.37 10.33 -3.57
CA LEU A 29 19.10 9.60 -3.54
C LEU A 29 19.18 8.24 -4.27
N GLY A 30 20.27 7.95 -4.97
CA GLY A 30 20.42 6.73 -5.76
C GLY A 30 19.47 6.68 -6.96
N ILE A 31 19.15 7.85 -7.52
CA ILE A 31 18.33 8.00 -8.72
C ILE A 31 19.30 8.06 -9.91
N ASP A 32 19.14 7.17 -10.88
CA ASP A 32 19.97 7.03 -12.06
C ASP A 32 19.13 6.72 -13.31
N GLU A 33 19.79 6.36 -14.42
CA GLU A 33 19.08 6.02 -15.65
C GLU A 33 18.26 4.74 -15.58
N GLU A 34 18.59 3.83 -14.67
CA GLU A 34 17.91 2.55 -14.46
C GLU A 34 16.81 2.66 -13.41
N ASN A 35 17.01 3.55 -12.41
CA ASN A 35 16.08 3.78 -11.27
C ASN A 35 15.59 5.22 -11.29
N ARG A 36 14.67 5.53 -12.20
CA ARG A 36 14.15 6.89 -12.43
C ARG A 36 12.90 7.24 -11.65
N GLU A 37 12.26 6.26 -11.05
CA GLU A 37 10.99 6.46 -10.34
C GLU A 37 11.22 7.19 -9.03
N VAL A 38 10.47 8.27 -8.85
CA VAL A 38 10.46 9.05 -7.62
C VAL A 38 9.04 9.23 -7.12
N GLU A 39 8.90 9.27 -5.82
CA GLU A 39 7.66 9.64 -5.15
C GLU A 39 7.68 11.11 -4.82
N LEU A 40 6.53 11.76 -5.03
CA LEU A 40 6.28 13.15 -4.68
C LEU A 40 5.20 13.18 -3.61
N CYS A 41 5.59 13.55 -2.39
CA CYS A 41 4.66 13.73 -1.29
C CYS A 41 4.48 15.22 -0.99
N PHE A 42 3.27 15.64 -0.65
CA PHE A 42 2.97 16.98 -0.19
C PHE A 42 2.29 16.90 1.18
N ASP A 43 2.95 17.41 2.22
CA ASP A 43 2.49 17.38 3.61
C ASP A 43 1.67 18.62 4.02
N GLY A 44 1.29 19.47 3.05
CA GLY A 44 0.58 20.73 3.27
C GLY A 44 1.52 21.95 3.36
N ALA A 45 2.81 21.76 3.57
CA ALA A 45 3.82 22.82 3.67
C ALA A 45 5.03 22.56 2.77
N ASN A 46 5.44 21.31 2.61
CA ASN A 46 6.65 20.90 1.89
C ASN A 46 6.30 19.96 0.73
N ILE A 47 7.10 20.03 -0.34
CA ILE A 47 7.13 19.02 -1.39
C ILE A 47 8.37 18.18 -1.14
N ILE A 48 8.16 16.90 -0.87
CA ILE A 48 9.21 15.92 -0.60
C ILE A 48 9.37 15.06 -1.86
N VAL A 49 10.63 14.93 -2.31
CA VAL A 49 11.01 14.03 -3.39
C VAL A 49 11.83 12.91 -2.79
N ARG A 50 11.39 11.68 -2.94
CA ARG A 50 12.15 10.50 -2.49
C ARG A 50 12.24 9.47 -3.61
N LYS A 51 13.28 8.62 -3.57
CA LYS A 51 13.35 7.44 -4.43
C LYS A 51 12.19 6.52 -4.05
N LYS A 52 11.47 5.98 -5.03
CA LYS A 52 10.49 4.94 -4.79
C LYS A 52 11.21 3.70 -4.24
N GLN A 53 10.82 3.27 -3.06
CA GLN A 53 11.39 2.09 -2.42
C GLN A 53 10.79 0.84 -3.04
N THR A 54 11.62 -0.14 -3.39
CA THR A 54 11.15 -1.45 -3.84
C THR A 54 10.79 -2.34 -2.65
N LEU A 55 9.93 -3.34 -2.86
CA LEU A 55 9.61 -4.34 -1.83
C LEU A 55 10.87 -5.02 -1.29
N GLN A 56 11.85 -5.30 -2.16
CA GLN A 56 13.11 -5.93 -1.77
C GLN A 56 13.99 -5.02 -0.89
N GLU A 57 14.05 -3.73 -1.20
CA GLU A 57 14.78 -2.74 -0.39
C GLU A 57 14.11 -2.59 0.98
N TYR A 58 12.77 -2.55 1.03
CA TYR A 58 12.01 -2.49 2.28
C TYR A 58 12.27 -3.73 3.15
N GLN A 59 12.18 -4.93 2.62
CA GLN A 59 12.52 -6.17 3.34
C GLN A 59 13.96 -6.14 3.87
N ASN A 60 14.90 -5.65 3.07
CA ASN A 60 16.30 -5.59 3.45
C ASN A 60 16.58 -4.62 4.61
N THR A 61 15.88 -3.48 4.63
CA THR A 61 16.03 -2.48 5.70
C THR A 61 15.34 -2.89 7.01
N HIS A 62 14.28 -3.71 6.93
CA HIS A 62 13.46 -4.12 8.08
C HIS A 62 13.66 -5.60 8.49
N LYS A 63 14.79 -6.21 8.12
CA LYS A 63 15.09 -7.65 8.37
C LYS A 63 15.00 -8.11 9.83
N GLN A 64 15.13 -7.21 10.79
CA GLN A 64 15.08 -7.53 12.22
C GLN A 64 13.68 -7.32 12.83
N ASN A 65 12.77 -6.79 12.03
CA ASN A 65 11.42 -6.47 12.43
C ASN A 65 10.47 -7.64 12.12
N LYS A 66 9.31 -7.61 12.72
CA LYS A 66 8.24 -8.56 12.40
C LYS A 66 7.53 -8.09 11.13
N LEU A 67 7.90 -8.69 10.01
CA LEU A 67 7.34 -8.40 8.70
C LEU A 67 6.28 -9.42 8.29
N LEU A 68 5.17 -8.90 7.76
CA LEU A 68 4.16 -9.68 7.07
C LEU A 68 4.13 -9.29 5.59
N GLN A 69 4.08 -10.30 4.73
CA GLN A 69 3.73 -10.13 3.34
C GLN A 69 2.29 -10.59 3.13
N LEU A 70 1.46 -9.70 2.58
CA LEU A 70 0.13 -10.03 2.14
C LEU A 70 0.07 -9.88 0.63
N LYS A 71 -0.46 -10.90 -0.04
CA LYS A 71 -0.75 -10.85 -1.47
C LYS A 71 -2.26 -10.78 -1.65
N PHE A 72 -2.73 -9.71 -2.24
CA PHE A 72 -4.14 -9.48 -2.51
C PHE A 72 -4.47 -9.86 -3.94
N TYR A 73 -5.42 -10.76 -4.08
CA TYR A 73 -5.86 -11.32 -5.36
C TYR A 73 -7.29 -10.93 -5.66
N HIS A 74 -7.62 -10.81 -6.96
CA HIS A 74 -8.97 -10.83 -7.47
C HIS A 74 -9.12 -12.02 -8.43
N GLY A 75 -9.91 -13.02 -8.05
CA GLY A 75 -9.90 -14.34 -8.71
C GLY A 75 -8.50 -14.96 -8.62
N ASP A 76 -7.89 -15.27 -9.75
CA ASP A 76 -6.55 -15.84 -9.84
C ASP A 76 -5.45 -14.78 -10.13
N THR A 77 -5.83 -13.51 -10.21
CA THR A 77 -4.89 -12.43 -10.55
C THR A 77 -4.36 -11.76 -9.30
N LEU A 78 -3.04 -11.74 -9.13
CA LEU A 78 -2.36 -10.94 -8.10
C LEU A 78 -2.52 -9.46 -8.44
N CYS A 79 -3.11 -8.69 -7.55
CA CYS A 79 -3.43 -7.28 -7.77
C CYS A 79 -2.57 -6.33 -6.93
N THR A 80 -2.26 -6.69 -5.68
CA THR A 80 -1.41 -5.88 -4.81
C THR A 80 -0.56 -6.79 -3.92
N THR A 81 0.73 -6.47 -3.78
CA THR A 81 1.59 -7.01 -2.73
C THR A 81 1.76 -5.95 -1.65
N ILE A 82 1.52 -6.32 -0.40
CA ILE A 82 1.62 -5.46 0.77
C ILE A 82 2.72 -6.01 1.66
N LEU A 83 3.67 -5.17 2.06
CA LEU A 83 4.62 -5.46 3.14
C LEU A 83 4.25 -4.60 4.34
N ALA A 84 3.93 -5.25 5.45
CA ALA A 84 3.56 -4.59 6.68
C ALA A 84 4.59 -4.89 7.76
N ASP A 85 5.17 -3.83 8.32
CA ASP A 85 6.08 -3.91 9.46
C ASP A 85 5.28 -3.70 10.75
N GLU A 86 5.05 -4.78 11.49
CA GLU A 86 4.31 -4.73 12.75
C GLU A 86 5.11 -4.08 13.90
N THR A 87 6.43 -3.94 13.74
CA THR A 87 7.30 -3.32 14.74
C THR A 87 7.26 -1.79 14.61
N ASP A 88 7.53 -1.29 13.41
CA ASP A 88 7.62 0.16 13.14
C ASP A 88 6.28 0.78 12.70
N LYS A 89 5.23 -0.06 12.55
CA LYS A 89 3.90 0.38 12.10
C LYS A 89 3.96 1.12 10.76
N SER A 90 4.66 0.54 9.81
CA SER A 90 4.80 1.06 8.46
C SER A 90 4.36 0.03 7.41
N VAL A 91 3.99 0.53 6.25
CA VAL A 91 3.47 -0.28 5.14
C VAL A 91 4.13 0.16 3.85
N LEU A 92 4.45 -0.79 2.99
CA LEU A 92 4.82 -0.54 1.61
C LEU A 92 3.98 -1.44 0.70
N ILE A 93 3.47 -0.88 -0.38
CA ILE A 93 2.67 -1.63 -1.36
C ILE A 93 3.29 -1.59 -2.75
N GLU A 94 2.97 -2.62 -3.54
CA GLU A 94 3.21 -2.67 -4.97
C GLU A 94 1.93 -3.15 -5.67
N ASN A 95 1.33 -2.27 -6.47
CA ASN A 95 0.18 -2.61 -7.28
C ASN A 95 0.64 -3.27 -8.59
N HIS A 96 0.01 -4.40 -8.95
CA HIS A 96 0.26 -5.16 -10.17
C HIS A 96 -0.80 -4.93 -11.24
N THR A 97 -1.73 -4.01 -10.99
CA THR A 97 -2.78 -3.58 -11.93
C THR A 97 -3.00 -2.07 -11.82
N ASP A 98 -3.31 -1.44 -12.94
CA ASP A 98 -3.65 -0.02 -13.01
C ASP A 98 -5.13 0.26 -12.69
N ASN A 99 -5.94 -0.79 -12.50
CA ASN A 99 -7.36 -0.62 -12.19
C ASN A 99 -7.58 -0.52 -10.69
N PRO A 100 -7.91 0.67 -10.16
CA PRO A 100 -8.06 0.89 -8.72
C PRO A 100 -9.21 0.08 -8.09
N LEU A 101 -10.14 -0.44 -8.86
CA LEU A 101 -11.21 -1.29 -8.34
C LEU A 101 -10.71 -2.68 -7.90
N TYR A 102 -9.51 -3.06 -8.34
CA TYR A 102 -8.91 -4.35 -8.03
C TYR A 102 -7.69 -4.25 -7.12
N THR A 103 -7.20 -3.03 -6.82
CA THR A 103 -6.12 -2.84 -5.87
C THR A 103 -6.63 -2.90 -4.43
N ALA A 104 -5.75 -3.23 -3.49
CA ALA A 104 -6.12 -3.35 -2.07
C ALA A 104 -6.59 -2.02 -1.45
N PHE A 105 -6.02 -0.89 -1.90
CA PHE A 105 -6.29 0.44 -1.34
C PHE A 105 -6.93 1.41 -2.36
N GLY A 106 -7.52 0.87 -3.42
CA GLY A 106 -8.17 1.70 -4.45
C GLY A 106 -7.19 2.64 -5.14
N VAL A 107 -7.46 3.94 -5.08
CA VAL A 107 -6.63 5.00 -5.69
C VAL A 107 -5.45 5.45 -4.82
N GLN A 108 -5.31 4.89 -3.62
CA GLN A 108 -4.25 5.28 -2.68
C GLN A 108 -2.99 4.47 -2.94
N ASP A 109 -1.92 5.15 -3.35
CA ASP A 109 -0.64 4.50 -3.70
C ASP A 109 0.37 4.49 -2.53
N ASP A 110 0.11 5.26 -1.46
CA ASP A 110 0.97 5.35 -0.27
C ASP A 110 0.09 5.25 1.00
N PRO A 111 -0.49 4.06 1.30
CA PRO A 111 -1.31 3.85 2.48
C PRO A 111 -0.46 3.92 3.75
N ASP A 112 -1.01 4.51 4.80
CA ASP A 112 -0.39 4.51 6.11
C ASP A 112 -0.78 3.24 6.93
N TRP A 113 -0.28 3.16 8.17
CA TRP A 113 -0.58 2.03 9.05
C TRP A 113 -2.07 1.94 9.41
N GLN A 114 -2.76 3.08 9.52
CA GLN A 114 -4.19 3.09 9.83
C GLN A 114 -5.01 2.56 8.63
N ASP A 115 -4.66 2.98 7.43
CA ASP A 115 -5.28 2.48 6.19
C ASP A 115 -5.13 0.94 6.08
N TYR A 116 -3.94 0.43 6.44
CA TYR A 116 -3.69 -1.01 6.49
C TYR A 116 -4.58 -1.72 7.53
N CYS A 117 -4.71 -1.15 8.73
CA CYS A 117 -5.57 -1.72 9.76
C CYS A 117 -7.03 -1.73 9.33
N ASP A 118 -7.50 -0.63 8.74
CA ASP A 118 -8.87 -0.49 8.25
C ASP A 118 -9.15 -1.48 7.11
N PHE A 119 -8.22 -1.62 6.16
CA PHE A 119 -8.30 -2.62 5.10
C PHE A 119 -8.43 -4.05 5.66
N LEU A 120 -7.64 -4.42 6.67
CA LEU A 120 -7.76 -5.73 7.30
C LEU A 120 -9.12 -5.93 7.98
N GLU A 121 -9.64 -4.89 8.67
CA GLU A 121 -10.94 -4.96 9.33
C GLU A 121 -12.10 -5.08 8.31
N GLU A 122 -11.99 -4.38 7.16
CA GLU A 122 -12.96 -4.49 6.05
C GLU A 122 -13.01 -5.90 5.45
N ARG A 123 -11.90 -6.64 5.50
CA ARG A 123 -11.82 -8.05 5.04
C ARG A 123 -12.25 -9.07 6.10
N CYS A 124 -12.82 -8.61 7.22
CA CYS A 124 -13.28 -9.45 8.33
C CYS A 124 -14.74 -9.19 8.64
N ILE A 125 -15.36 -10.10 9.39
CA ILE A 125 -16.68 -9.82 9.96
C ILE A 125 -16.60 -8.67 10.97
N PRO A 126 -17.61 -7.79 11.03
CA PRO A 126 -17.59 -6.69 11.98
C PRO A 126 -17.53 -7.15 13.44
N LYS A 127 -16.74 -6.45 14.27
CA LYS A 127 -16.66 -6.69 15.72
C LYS A 127 -18.00 -6.65 16.44
N SER A 128 -18.96 -5.87 15.91
CA SER A 128 -20.31 -5.69 16.47
C SER A 128 -21.30 -6.80 16.09
N ARG A 129 -20.87 -7.79 15.27
CA ARG A 129 -21.76 -8.85 14.80
C ARG A 129 -22.23 -9.73 15.96
N ALA A 130 -23.53 -10.00 16.03
CA ALA A 130 -24.06 -11.01 16.93
C ALA A 130 -23.50 -12.40 16.57
N GLY A 131 -23.13 -13.18 17.60
CA GLY A 131 -22.51 -14.50 17.38
C GLY A 131 -21.04 -14.44 17.02
N LEU A 132 -20.33 -13.31 17.28
CA LEU A 132 -18.90 -13.18 17.02
C LEU A 132 -18.07 -14.25 17.71
N HIS A 133 -18.36 -14.53 18.99
CA HIS A 133 -17.59 -15.51 19.77
C HIS A 133 -17.74 -16.93 19.19
N GLU A 134 -18.93 -17.32 18.81
CA GLU A 134 -19.21 -18.62 18.17
C GLU A 134 -18.51 -18.74 16.83
N TYR A 135 -18.50 -17.65 16.04
CA TYR A 135 -17.77 -17.61 14.78
C TYR A 135 -16.26 -17.76 14.98
N LEU A 136 -15.64 -16.98 15.87
CA LEU A 136 -14.21 -17.07 16.17
C LEU A 136 -13.83 -18.48 16.65
N THR A 137 -14.66 -19.07 17.52
CA THR A 137 -14.47 -20.46 17.98
C THR A 137 -14.51 -21.44 16.81
N ALA A 138 -15.47 -21.30 15.90
CA ALA A 138 -15.62 -22.18 14.74
C ALA A 138 -14.43 -22.14 13.78
N ILE A 139 -13.79 -20.96 13.61
CA ILE A 139 -12.60 -20.82 12.77
C ILE A 139 -11.28 -21.05 13.54
N GLY A 140 -11.35 -21.31 14.86
CA GLY A 140 -10.18 -21.58 15.70
C GLY A 140 -9.34 -20.34 16.01
N VAL A 141 -9.96 -19.18 16.18
CA VAL A 141 -9.33 -17.92 16.59
C VAL A 141 -9.79 -17.57 18.00
N ALA A 142 -8.85 -17.36 18.93
CA ALA A 142 -9.16 -17.14 20.34
C ALA A 142 -9.79 -15.77 20.63
N GLU A 143 -9.26 -14.73 19.96
CA GLU A 143 -9.69 -13.34 20.13
C GLU A 143 -9.81 -12.66 18.77
N TYR A 144 -10.58 -11.59 18.69
CA TYR A 144 -10.72 -10.84 17.45
C TYR A 144 -9.40 -10.21 17.03
N SER A 145 -8.79 -10.78 16.03
CA SER A 145 -7.58 -10.32 15.36
C SER A 145 -7.80 -10.40 13.85
N PRO A 146 -7.86 -9.26 13.13
CA PRO A 146 -8.10 -9.28 11.70
C PRO A 146 -7.10 -10.17 10.95
N ILE A 147 -5.81 -10.08 11.27
CA ILE A 147 -4.79 -10.88 10.60
C ILE A 147 -4.98 -12.39 10.85
N GLU A 148 -5.34 -12.81 12.07
CA GLU A 148 -5.59 -14.21 12.38
C GLU A 148 -6.88 -14.73 11.71
N ILE A 149 -7.91 -13.88 11.64
CA ILE A 149 -9.13 -14.19 10.91
C ILE A 149 -8.82 -14.37 9.43
N ILE A 150 -8.06 -13.44 8.83
CA ILE A 150 -7.66 -13.52 7.41
C ILE A 150 -6.80 -14.76 7.14
N ARG A 151 -5.90 -15.14 8.02
CA ARG A 151 -5.13 -16.39 7.90
C ARG A 151 -6.03 -17.64 7.81
N LYS A 152 -7.19 -17.63 8.47
CA LYS A 152 -8.15 -18.74 8.47
C LYS A 152 -9.14 -18.69 7.30
N THR A 153 -9.55 -17.50 6.91
CA THR A 153 -10.63 -17.26 5.93
C THR A 153 -10.11 -16.79 4.58
N GLN A 154 -8.82 -16.47 4.47
CA GLN A 154 -8.22 -15.75 3.35
C GLN A 154 -8.87 -14.37 3.11
N GLY A 155 -9.57 -13.79 4.10
CA GLY A 155 -10.29 -12.54 3.94
C GLY A 155 -11.36 -12.56 2.84
N ARG A 156 -11.88 -13.76 2.50
CA ARG A 156 -12.92 -13.91 1.47
C ARG A 156 -14.25 -13.37 1.95
N MET A 157 -14.88 -12.57 1.10
CA MET A 157 -16.21 -12.00 1.32
C MET A 157 -17.18 -12.60 0.32
N ALA A 158 -18.48 -12.57 0.66
CA ALA A 158 -19.53 -13.08 -0.24
C ALA A 158 -19.80 -12.15 -1.42
N GLU A 159 -19.41 -10.88 -1.29
CA GLU A 159 -19.74 -9.80 -2.21
C GLU A 159 -18.74 -9.67 -3.36
N ASP A 160 -17.53 -10.26 -3.22
CA ASP A 160 -16.47 -10.13 -4.21
C ASP A 160 -15.70 -11.44 -4.46
N GLN A 161 -14.76 -11.40 -5.38
CA GLN A 161 -13.85 -12.51 -5.70
C GLN A 161 -12.44 -12.29 -5.12
N ALA A 162 -12.30 -11.32 -4.22
CA ALA A 162 -11.00 -10.98 -3.65
C ALA A 162 -10.64 -11.91 -2.48
N TRP A 163 -9.33 -12.14 -2.32
CA TRP A 163 -8.79 -12.92 -1.24
C TRP A 163 -7.32 -12.58 -0.97
N LEU A 164 -6.83 -13.01 0.19
CA LEU A 164 -5.50 -12.70 0.70
C LEU A 164 -4.71 -13.97 1.02
N GLU A 165 -3.45 -13.96 0.64
CA GLU A 165 -2.43 -14.89 1.14
C GLU A 165 -1.53 -14.14 2.12
N VAL A 166 -1.29 -14.69 3.31
CA VAL A 166 -0.46 -14.06 4.37
C VAL A 166 0.74 -14.94 4.67
N THR A 167 1.93 -14.35 4.59
CA THR A 167 3.21 -15.00 4.90
C THR A 167 4.01 -14.15 5.89
N GLU A 168 4.63 -14.77 6.87
CA GLU A 168 5.65 -14.13 7.73
C GLU A 168 7.02 -14.22 7.03
N LEU A 169 7.80 -13.13 7.10
CA LEU A 169 9.11 -13.01 6.45
C LEU A 169 10.25 -13.04 7.46
#